data_1517bab7c94c6c09509841a36c8a0a34
#
_entry.id   1517bab7c94c6c09509841a36c8a0a34
#
_cell.length_a   1.000
_cell.length_b   1.000
_cell.length_c   1.000
_cell.angle_alpha   90.00
_cell.angle_beta   90.00
_cell.angle_gamma   90.00
#
_symmetry.space_group_name_H-M   'P 1'
#
loop_
_entity.id
_entity.type
_entity.pdbx_description
1 polymer ?
#
loop_
_entity_poly.entity_id
_entity_poly.type
_entity_poly.pdbx_seq_one_letter_code
_entity_poly.pdbx_strand_id
1 'polypeptide(L)'
;SSHAADDAAQQDLLQYVASAGGQVQDSAKLVRIKFNPGYREKTWHRNCVAIGLASGFVEPLEASSLVLVELAAGMLSEQMPATRAAMDIVANRFNDTFTYRWERVVDFLKLHYVLTKRTDTEFWRDNCRPESIPDRLAELLALWRHQPPSRYDFHRLEEVFPSASYQYILYGMGFRPDARPASRRVDDVRMAEGYFQEAAELARKMLAALPGHREMLDHVRARGMQRI
;
A
#
# COMPACT_ATOMS: atom_id res chain seq x y z
N SER A 1 10.32 9.85 -15.96
CA SER A 1 9.32 8.78 -16.22
C SER A 1 9.32 8.45 -17.71
N SER A 2 8.99 7.23 -18.08
CA SER A 2 8.78 6.86 -19.49
C SER A 2 7.55 7.53 -20.12
N HIS A 3 6.63 8.04 -19.30
CA HIS A 3 5.35 8.61 -19.72
C HIS A 3 5.27 10.15 -19.66
N ALA A 4 6.26 10.83 -19.08
CA ALA A 4 6.27 12.28 -18.98
C ALA A 4 7.70 12.82 -19.04
N ALA A 5 7.90 13.87 -19.84
CA ALA A 5 9.15 14.64 -19.83
C ALA A 5 9.30 15.38 -18.49
N ASP A 6 10.54 15.62 -18.09
CA ASP A 6 10.84 16.27 -16.81
C ASP A 6 10.22 17.68 -16.71
N ASP A 7 10.23 18.43 -17.80
CA ASP A 7 9.67 19.81 -17.83
C ASP A 7 8.13 19.80 -17.77
N ALA A 8 7.48 18.83 -18.41
CA ALA A 8 6.04 18.63 -18.29
C ALA A 8 5.64 18.27 -16.84
N ALA A 9 6.36 17.35 -16.21
CA ALA A 9 6.12 16.98 -14.82
C ALA A 9 6.31 18.16 -13.85
N GLN A 10 7.28 19.05 -14.14
CA GLN A 10 7.46 20.29 -13.38
C GLN A 10 6.28 21.24 -13.53
N GLN A 11 5.78 21.44 -14.75
CA GLN A 11 4.61 22.28 -15.02
C GLN A 11 3.35 21.72 -14.34
N ASP A 12 3.12 20.41 -14.42
CA ASP A 12 2.00 19.74 -13.77
C ASP A 12 2.06 19.93 -12.24
N LEU A 13 3.23 19.82 -11.63
CA LEU A 13 3.42 20.06 -10.19
C LEU A 13 3.08 21.51 -9.81
N LEU A 14 3.57 22.48 -10.56
CA LEU A 14 3.30 23.90 -10.31
C LEU A 14 1.80 24.22 -10.48
N GLN A 15 1.17 23.67 -11.51
CA GLN A 15 -0.27 23.82 -11.72
C GLN A 15 -1.09 23.18 -10.60
N TYR A 16 -0.68 21.99 -10.12
CA TYR A 16 -1.31 21.32 -8.99
C TYR A 16 -1.24 22.19 -7.73
N VAL A 17 -0.06 22.71 -7.40
CA VAL A 17 0.12 23.59 -6.24
C VAL A 17 -0.79 24.82 -6.35
N ALA A 18 -0.84 25.48 -7.51
CA ALA A 18 -1.69 26.65 -7.73
C ALA A 18 -3.19 26.31 -7.61
N SER A 19 -3.62 25.16 -8.18
CA SER A 19 -5.03 24.74 -8.11
C SER A 19 -5.48 24.37 -6.70
N ALA A 20 -4.53 23.93 -5.85
CA ALA A 20 -4.77 23.65 -4.43
C ALA A 20 -4.71 24.92 -3.53
N GLY A 21 -4.62 26.12 -4.13
CA GLY A 21 -4.52 27.38 -3.40
C GLY A 21 -3.14 27.67 -2.81
N GLY A 22 -2.13 26.87 -3.18
CA GLY A 22 -0.75 27.09 -2.78
C GLY A 22 -0.07 28.17 -3.61
N GLN A 23 0.94 28.82 -3.02
CA GLN A 23 1.83 29.75 -3.75
C GLN A 23 3.24 29.21 -3.71
N VAL A 24 3.85 29.15 -4.87
CA VAL A 24 5.29 28.83 -4.97
C VAL A 24 6.05 30.14 -4.80
N GLN A 25 6.81 30.27 -3.72
CA GLN A 25 7.65 31.46 -3.49
C GLN A 25 8.76 31.51 -4.54
N ASP A 26 9.19 32.71 -4.94
CA ASP A 26 10.29 32.90 -5.90
C ASP A 26 11.60 32.27 -5.44
N SER A 27 11.76 32.09 -4.12
CA SER A 27 12.90 31.41 -3.51
C SER A 27 12.80 29.87 -3.52
N ALA A 28 11.65 29.31 -3.93
CA ALA A 28 11.45 27.88 -3.94
C ALA A 28 12.37 27.18 -4.96
N LYS A 29 13.18 26.26 -4.46
CA LYS A 29 14.09 25.48 -5.29
C LYS A 29 13.42 24.17 -5.69
N LEU A 30 13.15 24.02 -6.99
CA LEU A 30 12.74 22.76 -7.56
C LEU A 30 13.94 21.84 -7.73
N VAL A 31 13.90 20.67 -7.07
CA VAL A 31 14.97 19.67 -7.12
C VAL A 31 14.48 18.47 -7.90
N ARG A 32 15.21 18.14 -8.95
CA ARG A 32 14.95 16.97 -9.80
C ARG A 32 15.60 15.73 -9.16
N ILE A 33 14.79 14.78 -8.71
CA ILE A 33 15.27 13.53 -8.10
C ILE A 33 15.07 12.39 -9.10
N LYS A 34 16.16 11.69 -9.42
CA LYS A 34 16.12 10.48 -10.28
C LYS A 34 16.26 9.24 -9.41
N PHE A 35 15.35 8.28 -9.62
CA PHE A 35 15.40 6.98 -8.99
C PHE A 35 14.78 5.91 -9.90
N ASN A 36 15.19 4.66 -9.70
CA ASN A 36 14.56 3.51 -10.33
C ASN A 36 13.74 2.80 -9.25
N PRO A 37 12.40 2.71 -9.39
CA PRO A 37 11.57 1.97 -8.44
C PRO A 37 11.90 0.48 -8.51
N GLY A 38 11.82 -0.18 -7.37
CA GLY A 38 12.09 -1.59 -7.24
C GLY A 38 12.67 -1.96 -5.88
N TYR A 39 12.96 -3.21 -5.69
CA TYR A 39 13.55 -3.72 -4.45
C TYR A 39 14.67 -4.73 -4.76
N ARG A 40 15.53 -4.95 -3.77
CA ARG A 40 16.64 -5.90 -3.89
C ARG A 40 16.12 -7.33 -3.83
N GLU A 41 16.62 -8.17 -4.72
CA GLU A 41 16.39 -9.63 -4.68
C GLU A 41 16.88 -10.25 -3.36
N LYS A 42 18.03 -9.74 -2.85
CA LYS A 42 18.58 -10.10 -1.54
C LYS A 42 18.86 -8.86 -0.72
N THR A 43 18.12 -8.71 0.36
CA THR A 43 18.25 -7.61 1.31
C THR A 43 19.34 -7.89 2.36
N TRP A 44 19.57 -9.15 2.69
CA TRP A 44 20.66 -9.58 3.57
C TRP A 44 21.70 -10.40 2.79
N HIS A 45 22.91 -9.86 2.70
CA HIS A 45 24.03 -10.54 2.07
C HIS A 45 25.24 -10.55 3.01
N ARG A 46 25.72 -11.74 3.37
CA ARG A 46 26.83 -11.92 4.33
C ARG A 46 26.54 -11.24 5.67
N ASN A 47 27.33 -10.22 6.05
CA ASN A 47 27.19 -9.43 7.28
C ASN A 47 26.56 -8.05 7.04
N CYS A 48 25.91 -7.85 5.91
CA CYS A 48 25.30 -6.58 5.56
C CYS A 48 23.80 -6.77 5.30
N VAL A 49 22.97 -5.96 5.95
CA VAL A 49 21.51 -5.93 5.78
C VAL A 49 21.09 -4.57 5.24
N ALA A 50 20.36 -4.57 4.15
CA ALA A 50 19.75 -3.38 3.58
C ALA A 50 18.33 -3.20 4.16
N ILE A 51 18.06 -2.02 4.74
CA ILE A 51 16.75 -1.64 5.30
C ILE A 51 16.33 -0.29 4.72
N GLY A 52 15.02 -0.05 4.65
CA GLY A 52 14.45 1.19 4.12
C GLY A 52 14.82 1.40 2.65
N LEU A 53 15.20 2.61 2.27
CA LEU A 53 15.57 2.96 0.89
C LEU A 53 16.71 2.12 0.33
N ALA A 54 17.58 1.58 1.19
CA ALA A 54 18.65 0.68 0.75
C ALA A 54 18.12 -0.69 0.32
N SER A 55 16.97 -1.14 0.81
CA SER A 55 16.34 -2.42 0.43
C SER A 55 15.44 -2.28 -0.80
N GLY A 56 14.78 -1.16 -0.97
CA GLY A 56 13.91 -0.89 -2.09
C GLY A 56 13.16 0.43 -1.97
N PHE A 57 12.58 0.85 -3.07
CA PHE A 57 11.74 2.04 -3.15
C PHE A 57 10.64 1.82 -4.20
N VAL A 58 9.42 2.10 -3.81
CA VAL A 58 8.24 2.20 -4.70
C VAL A 58 7.50 3.50 -4.38
N GLU A 59 6.56 3.88 -5.22
CA GLU A 59 5.76 5.08 -4.96
C GLU A 59 5.03 5.01 -3.61
N PRO A 60 4.79 6.16 -2.94
CA PRO A 60 4.27 6.20 -1.58
C PRO A 60 2.73 6.09 -1.50
N LEU A 61 2.06 5.55 -2.51
CA LEU A 61 0.58 5.53 -2.60
C LEU A 61 -0.08 4.99 -1.32
N GLU A 62 0.47 3.93 -0.73
CA GLU A 62 -0.06 3.30 0.49
C GLU A 62 0.87 3.46 1.70
N ALA A 63 1.86 4.36 1.60
CA ALA A 63 2.77 4.72 2.69
C ALA A 63 3.45 3.51 3.40
N SER A 64 3.69 2.39 2.68
CA SER A 64 4.20 1.13 3.24
C SER A 64 5.66 1.15 3.67
N SER A 65 6.42 2.18 3.29
CA SER A 65 7.88 2.22 3.53
C SER A 65 8.26 2.18 5.01
N LEU A 66 7.55 2.93 5.87
CA LEU A 66 7.85 2.97 7.30
C LEU A 66 7.52 1.65 8.00
N VAL A 67 6.40 1.01 7.65
CA VAL A 67 6.06 -0.29 8.22
C VAL A 67 7.07 -1.37 7.81
N LEU A 68 7.60 -1.33 6.59
CA LEU A 68 8.66 -2.25 6.17
C LEU A 68 9.96 -2.03 6.96
N VAL A 69 10.31 -0.78 7.29
CA VAL A 69 11.46 -0.46 8.15
C VAL A 69 11.24 -1.00 9.56
N GLU A 70 10.08 -0.76 10.15
CA GLU A 70 9.71 -1.22 11.49
C GLU A 70 9.76 -2.75 11.58
N LEU A 71 9.13 -3.45 10.64
CA LEU A 71 9.16 -4.90 10.57
C LEU A 71 10.57 -5.47 10.36
N ALA A 72 11.42 -4.79 9.58
CA ALA A 72 12.81 -5.20 9.41
C ALA A 72 13.63 -5.00 10.68
N ALA A 73 13.46 -3.87 11.35
CA ALA A 73 14.14 -3.58 12.61
C ALA A 73 13.69 -4.55 13.70
N GLY A 74 12.40 -4.84 13.80
CA GLY A 74 11.84 -5.84 14.74
C GLY A 74 12.44 -7.22 14.52
N MET A 75 12.41 -7.72 13.29
CA MET A 75 12.98 -9.04 12.96
C MET A 75 14.48 -9.12 13.25
N LEU A 76 15.24 -8.05 12.96
CA LEU A 76 16.67 -8.00 13.29
C LEU A 76 16.90 -8.00 14.79
N SER A 77 16.13 -7.22 15.54
CA SER A 77 16.25 -7.14 16.99
C SER A 77 16.00 -8.49 17.67
N GLU A 78 15.00 -9.23 17.20
CA GLU A 78 14.61 -10.52 17.78
C GLU A 78 15.50 -11.68 17.32
N GLN A 79 15.99 -11.64 16.09
CA GLN A 79 16.66 -12.78 15.46
C GLN A 79 18.12 -12.48 15.08
N MET A 80 18.77 -11.50 15.71
CA MET A 80 20.19 -11.23 15.45
C MET A 80 21.02 -12.49 15.69
N PRO A 81 21.74 -13.01 14.68
CA PRO A 81 22.48 -14.27 14.83
C PRO A 81 23.66 -14.12 15.80
N ALA A 82 23.70 -14.96 16.81
CA ALA A 82 24.76 -14.97 17.81
C ALA A 82 26.10 -15.53 17.28
N THR A 83 26.04 -16.30 16.18
CA THR A 83 27.23 -16.94 15.59
C THR A 83 27.24 -16.80 14.06
N ARG A 84 28.42 -16.91 13.46
CA ARG A 84 28.55 -16.94 12.01
C ARG A 84 27.78 -18.09 11.37
N ALA A 85 27.77 -19.24 11.99
CA ALA A 85 27.07 -20.41 11.47
C ALA A 85 25.53 -20.21 11.40
N ALA A 86 24.96 -19.49 12.37
CA ALA A 86 23.53 -19.16 12.36
C ALA A 86 23.18 -18.04 11.36
N MET A 87 24.14 -17.22 10.96
CA MET A 87 23.91 -16.02 10.15
C MET A 87 23.28 -16.34 8.80
N ASP A 88 23.75 -17.37 8.10
CA ASP A 88 23.23 -17.73 6.78
C ASP A 88 21.78 -18.24 6.86
N ILE A 89 21.43 -18.95 7.93
CA ILE A 89 20.05 -19.42 8.18
C ILE A 89 19.13 -18.23 8.41
N VAL A 90 19.55 -17.30 9.28
CA VAL A 90 18.75 -16.11 9.62
C VAL A 90 18.65 -15.19 8.39
N ALA A 91 19.73 -15.01 7.63
CA ALA A 91 19.75 -14.20 6.41
C ALA A 91 18.78 -14.75 5.35
N ASN A 92 18.74 -16.07 5.15
CA ASN A 92 17.79 -16.68 4.21
C ASN A 92 16.34 -16.44 4.65
N ARG A 93 16.02 -16.67 5.93
CA ARG A 93 14.68 -16.38 6.47
C ARG A 93 14.28 -14.92 6.31
N PHE A 94 15.22 -14.00 6.56
CA PHE A 94 14.99 -12.57 6.38
C PHE A 94 14.72 -12.24 4.91
N ASN A 95 15.55 -12.74 3.99
CA ASN A 95 15.39 -12.53 2.56
C ASN A 95 14.03 -13.05 2.07
N ASP A 96 13.67 -14.29 2.41
CA ASP A 96 12.37 -14.89 2.02
C ASP A 96 11.20 -14.08 2.56
N THR A 97 11.30 -13.59 3.79
CA THR A 97 10.25 -12.78 4.41
C THR A 97 10.10 -11.42 3.72
N PHE A 98 11.21 -10.74 3.44
CA PHE A 98 11.16 -9.41 2.85
C PHE A 98 10.90 -9.42 1.35
N THR A 99 11.36 -10.42 0.61
CA THR A 99 10.94 -10.65 -0.79
C THR A 99 9.42 -10.81 -0.86
N TYR A 100 8.86 -11.68 -0.03
CA TYR A 100 7.42 -11.86 0.05
C TYR A 100 6.67 -10.55 0.36
N ARG A 101 7.12 -9.77 1.34
CA ARG A 101 6.49 -8.48 1.71
C ARG A 101 6.56 -7.47 0.57
N TRP A 102 7.70 -7.34 -0.09
CA TRP A 102 7.84 -6.46 -1.25
C TRP A 102 6.91 -6.85 -2.40
N GLU A 103 6.82 -8.12 -2.71
CA GLU A 103 5.89 -8.63 -3.72
C GLU A 103 4.43 -8.28 -3.37
N ARG A 104 4.03 -8.43 -2.11
CA ARG A 104 2.66 -8.05 -1.67
C ARG A 104 2.41 -6.55 -1.75
N VAL A 105 3.39 -5.75 -1.42
CA VAL A 105 3.29 -4.29 -1.61
C VAL A 105 3.12 -3.95 -3.08
N VAL A 106 3.93 -4.53 -3.97
CA VAL A 106 3.81 -4.31 -5.41
C VAL A 106 2.45 -4.76 -5.96
N ASP A 107 1.97 -5.95 -5.57
CA ASP A 107 0.64 -6.45 -5.97
C ASP A 107 -0.47 -5.49 -5.51
N PHE A 108 -0.39 -5.01 -4.27
CA PHE A 108 -1.41 -4.12 -3.71
C PHE A 108 -1.41 -2.74 -4.37
N LEU A 109 -0.24 -2.16 -4.61
CA LEU A 109 -0.13 -0.93 -5.38
C LEU A 109 -0.66 -1.11 -6.81
N LYS A 110 -0.27 -2.18 -7.47
CA LYS A 110 -0.73 -2.49 -8.82
C LYS A 110 -2.25 -2.67 -8.91
N LEU A 111 -2.89 -3.18 -7.86
CA LEU A 111 -4.35 -3.31 -7.79
C LEU A 111 -5.06 -1.97 -8.00
N HIS A 112 -4.53 -0.88 -7.43
CA HIS A 112 -5.10 0.46 -7.61
C HIS A 112 -5.05 0.90 -9.08
N TYR A 113 -3.96 0.59 -9.77
CA TYR A 113 -3.77 0.98 -11.16
C TYR A 113 -4.60 0.14 -12.13
N VAL A 114 -4.66 -1.17 -11.93
CA VAL A 114 -5.37 -2.08 -12.84
C VAL A 114 -6.89 -1.89 -12.80
N LEU A 115 -7.42 -1.38 -11.69
CA LEU A 115 -8.86 -1.12 -11.52
C LEU A 115 -9.27 0.28 -11.97
N THR A 116 -8.34 1.12 -12.43
CA THR A 116 -8.67 2.47 -12.87
C THR A 116 -9.57 2.44 -14.11
N LYS A 117 -10.45 3.44 -14.19
CA LYS A 117 -11.25 3.70 -15.40
C LYS A 117 -10.65 4.81 -16.26
N ARG A 118 -9.50 5.33 -15.85
CA ARG A 118 -8.82 6.40 -16.58
C ARG A 118 -8.14 5.87 -17.84
N THR A 119 -8.32 6.59 -18.94
CA THR A 119 -7.74 6.30 -20.24
C THR A 119 -7.14 7.55 -20.89
N ASP A 120 -7.11 8.64 -20.14
CA ASP A 120 -6.73 9.98 -20.61
C ASP A 120 -5.25 10.09 -20.98
N THR A 121 -4.39 9.26 -20.37
CA THR A 121 -2.96 9.22 -20.72
C THR A 121 -2.48 7.80 -21.01
N GLU A 122 -1.32 7.68 -21.65
CA GLU A 122 -0.68 6.39 -21.92
C GLU A 122 -0.29 5.67 -20.62
N PHE A 123 0.12 6.42 -19.59
CA PHE A 123 0.41 5.87 -18.27
C PHE A 123 -0.73 5.01 -17.71
N TRP A 124 -1.99 5.50 -17.74
CA TRP A 124 -3.14 4.76 -17.23
C TRP A 124 -3.47 3.55 -18.09
N ARG A 125 -3.39 3.71 -19.43
CA ARG A 125 -3.64 2.59 -20.35
C ARG A 125 -2.62 1.47 -20.19
N ASP A 126 -1.33 1.81 -20.08
CA ASP A 126 -0.26 0.83 -19.90
C ASP A 126 -0.39 0.07 -18.60
N ASN A 127 -0.84 0.73 -17.53
CA ASN A 127 -1.06 0.08 -16.25
C ASN A 127 -2.24 -0.89 -16.22
N CYS A 128 -3.16 -0.81 -17.18
CA CYS A 128 -4.27 -1.75 -17.35
C CYS A 128 -3.97 -2.90 -18.32
N ARG A 129 -2.81 -2.89 -19.00
CA ARG A 129 -2.45 -3.97 -19.93
C ARG A 129 -2.20 -5.28 -19.17
N PRO A 130 -2.69 -6.43 -19.66
CA PRO A 130 -2.49 -7.73 -19.00
C PRO A 130 -1.01 -8.03 -18.71
N GLU A 131 -0.12 -7.69 -19.62
CA GLU A 131 1.32 -7.94 -19.52
C GLU A 131 1.99 -7.13 -18.38
N SER A 132 1.33 -6.08 -17.91
CA SER A 132 1.82 -5.24 -16.82
C SER A 132 1.38 -5.72 -15.44
N ILE A 133 0.49 -6.71 -15.36
CA ILE A 133 -0.10 -7.22 -14.13
C ILE A 133 0.74 -8.40 -13.64
N PRO A 134 1.26 -8.39 -12.40
CA PRO A 134 1.93 -9.56 -11.84
C PRO A 134 1.04 -10.81 -11.89
N ASP A 135 1.60 -11.95 -12.25
CA ASP A 135 0.86 -13.20 -12.42
C ASP A 135 -0.01 -13.55 -11.22
N ARG A 136 0.53 -13.41 -10.02
CA ARG A 136 -0.23 -13.66 -8.79
C ARG A 136 -1.43 -12.71 -8.63
N LEU A 137 -1.28 -11.44 -8.96
CA LEU A 137 -2.40 -10.49 -8.89
C LEU A 137 -3.45 -10.82 -9.94
N ALA A 138 -3.04 -11.23 -11.13
CA ALA A 138 -3.96 -11.67 -12.19
C ALA A 138 -4.76 -12.91 -11.75
N GLU A 139 -4.10 -13.89 -11.11
CA GLU A 139 -4.75 -15.07 -10.52
C GLU A 139 -5.76 -14.68 -9.42
N LEU A 140 -5.39 -13.81 -8.50
CA LEU A 140 -6.27 -13.33 -7.46
C LEU A 140 -7.47 -12.56 -8.02
N LEU A 141 -7.27 -11.71 -9.02
CA LEU A 141 -8.36 -11.00 -9.68
C LEU A 141 -9.35 -11.96 -10.37
N ALA A 142 -8.85 -13.03 -10.99
CA ALA A 142 -9.69 -14.08 -11.57
C ALA A 142 -10.48 -14.81 -10.48
N LEU A 143 -9.85 -15.18 -9.37
CA LEU A 143 -10.50 -15.83 -8.22
C LEU A 143 -11.58 -14.94 -7.60
N TRP A 144 -11.29 -13.66 -7.39
CA TRP A 144 -12.20 -12.72 -6.74
C TRP A 144 -13.43 -12.33 -7.58
N ARG A 145 -13.47 -12.72 -8.84
CA ARG A 145 -14.72 -12.69 -9.61
C ARG A 145 -15.78 -13.65 -9.06
N HIS A 146 -15.36 -14.70 -8.36
CA HIS A 146 -16.20 -15.80 -7.91
C HIS A 146 -16.40 -15.86 -6.40
N GLN A 147 -15.49 -15.23 -5.65
CA GLN A 147 -15.55 -15.16 -4.18
C GLN A 147 -14.85 -13.89 -3.68
N PRO A 148 -15.24 -13.36 -2.51
CA PRO A 148 -14.54 -12.19 -1.95
C PRO A 148 -13.12 -12.54 -1.52
N PRO A 149 -12.19 -11.56 -1.49
CA PRO A 149 -10.89 -11.72 -0.85
C PRO A 149 -11.02 -12.24 0.57
N SER A 150 -10.20 -13.21 0.92
CA SER A 150 -10.20 -13.83 2.23
C SER A 150 -8.79 -13.94 2.81
N ARG A 151 -8.69 -14.16 4.13
CA ARG A 151 -7.38 -14.39 4.78
C ARG A 151 -6.62 -15.60 4.22
N TYR A 152 -7.31 -16.54 3.58
CA TYR A 152 -6.72 -17.75 3.00
C TYR A 152 -6.06 -17.52 1.63
N ASP A 153 -6.29 -16.36 1.04
CA ASP A 153 -5.60 -15.96 -0.21
C ASP A 153 -4.16 -15.52 0.06
N PHE A 154 -3.78 -15.39 1.33
CA PHE A 154 -2.47 -14.94 1.78
C PHE A 154 -1.81 -16.02 2.64
N HIS A 155 -0.52 -16.26 2.39
CA HIS A 155 0.18 -17.40 3.00
C HIS A 155 0.78 -17.11 4.38
N ARG A 156 0.79 -15.85 4.82
CA ARG A 156 1.36 -15.45 6.11
C ARG A 156 0.28 -14.87 7.03
N LEU A 157 0.48 -15.06 8.35
CA LEU A 157 -0.45 -14.55 9.35
C LEU A 157 -0.41 -13.02 9.47
N GLU A 158 0.78 -12.45 9.26
CA GLU A 158 1.02 -11.00 9.36
C GLU A 158 1.23 -10.42 7.96
N GLU A 159 0.15 -9.97 7.36
CA GLU A 159 0.17 -9.28 6.09
C GLU A 159 0.24 -7.76 6.29
N VAL A 160 1.04 -7.08 5.46
CA VAL A 160 1.05 -5.59 5.43
C VAL A 160 -0.34 -5.06 5.02
N PHE A 161 -0.97 -5.76 4.07
CA PHE A 161 -2.33 -5.48 3.63
C PHE A 161 -3.21 -6.72 3.80
N PRO A 162 -4.06 -6.77 4.83
CA PRO A 162 -4.98 -7.89 5.04
C PRO A 162 -6.09 -7.93 3.98
N SER A 163 -6.82 -9.02 3.91
CA SER A 163 -7.92 -9.22 2.96
C SER A 163 -8.95 -8.08 2.95
N ALA A 164 -9.20 -7.45 4.11
CA ALA A 164 -10.08 -6.30 4.21
C ALA A 164 -9.60 -5.09 3.40
N SER A 165 -8.29 -4.85 3.33
CA SER A 165 -7.71 -3.78 2.51
C SER A 165 -7.95 -4.04 1.02
N TYR A 166 -7.76 -5.29 0.58
CA TYR A 166 -8.05 -5.68 -0.80
C TYR A 166 -9.54 -5.54 -1.13
N GLN A 167 -10.44 -5.95 -0.22
CA GLN A 167 -11.89 -5.76 -0.39
C GLN A 167 -12.24 -4.27 -0.52
N TYR A 168 -11.64 -3.43 0.33
CA TYR A 168 -11.87 -1.99 0.30
C TYR A 168 -11.53 -1.38 -1.06
N ILE A 169 -10.34 -1.68 -1.58
CA ILE A 169 -9.90 -1.17 -2.89
C ILE A 169 -10.75 -1.76 -4.02
N LEU A 170 -10.93 -3.09 -4.08
CA LEU A 170 -11.72 -3.75 -5.11
C LEU A 170 -13.10 -3.14 -5.25
N TYR A 171 -13.85 -3.11 -4.16
CA TYR A 171 -15.24 -2.65 -4.19
C TYR A 171 -15.33 -1.13 -4.30
N GLY A 172 -14.42 -0.39 -3.68
CA GLY A 172 -14.32 1.06 -3.82
C GLY A 172 -14.02 1.51 -5.25
N MET A 173 -13.21 0.75 -5.99
CA MET A 173 -12.92 0.99 -7.41
C MET A 173 -14.00 0.43 -8.36
N GLY A 174 -15.07 -0.17 -7.81
CA GLY A 174 -16.22 -0.64 -8.57
C GLY A 174 -16.04 -2.02 -9.22
N PHE A 175 -15.08 -2.83 -8.73
CA PHE A 175 -14.99 -4.24 -9.11
C PHE A 175 -16.27 -4.97 -8.71
N ARG A 176 -16.83 -5.77 -9.61
CA ARG A 176 -18.04 -6.54 -9.34
C ARG A 176 -17.76 -8.01 -9.59
N PRO A 177 -18.00 -8.88 -8.59
CA PRO A 177 -17.96 -10.32 -8.80
C PRO A 177 -19.08 -10.75 -9.75
N ASP A 178 -18.87 -11.88 -10.40
CA ASP A 178 -19.90 -12.48 -11.26
C ASP A 178 -21.08 -12.91 -10.38
N ALA A 179 -22.27 -12.43 -10.71
CA ALA A 179 -23.48 -12.82 -10.00
C ALA A 179 -23.73 -14.34 -10.18
N ARG A 180 -23.72 -15.09 -9.07
CA ARG A 180 -24.07 -16.50 -9.09
C ARG A 180 -25.28 -16.77 -8.22
N PRO A 181 -26.33 -17.42 -8.77
CA PRO A 181 -27.54 -17.78 -8.00
C PRO A 181 -27.34 -18.88 -6.95
N ALA A 182 -26.15 -19.49 -6.89
CA ALA A 182 -25.93 -20.70 -6.10
C ALA A 182 -24.71 -20.66 -5.19
N SER A 183 -24.45 -19.55 -4.50
CA SER A 183 -23.55 -19.64 -3.35
C SER A 183 -24.25 -20.42 -2.23
N ARG A 184 -23.67 -21.53 -1.79
CA ARG A 184 -24.15 -22.27 -0.61
C ARG A 184 -23.94 -21.50 0.70
N ARG A 185 -23.39 -20.29 0.63
CA ARG A 185 -23.30 -19.33 1.74
C ARG A 185 -24.62 -18.59 1.77
N VAL A 186 -25.32 -18.76 2.86
CA VAL A 186 -26.53 -17.97 3.14
C VAL A 186 -26.05 -16.54 3.38
N ASP A 187 -26.32 -15.70 2.40
CA ASP A 187 -26.06 -14.28 2.54
C ASP A 187 -27.17 -13.73 3.45
N ASP A 188 -26.84 -13.55 4.73
CA ASP A 188 -27.75 -12.88 5.64
C ASP A 188 -27.70 -11.36 5.38
N VAL A 189 -28.53 -10.94 4.44
CA VAL A 189 -28.67 -9.54 4.03
C VAL A 189 -29.03 -8.66 5.22
N ARG A 190 -29.85 -9.12 6.15
CA ARG A 190 -30.25 -8.36 7.34
C ARG A 190 -29.07 -8.13 8.28
N MET A 191 -28.21 -9.13 8.46
CA MET A 191 -27.01 -9.00 9.27
C MET A 191 -26.05 -7.99 8.62
N ALA A 192 -25.86 -8.04 7.30
CA ALA A 192 -25.04 -7.08 6.57
C ALA A 192 -25.60 -5.65 6.69
N GLU A 193 -26.91 -5.48 6.53
CA GLU A 193 -27.57 -4.17 6.73
C GLU A 193 -27.36 -3.64 8.15
N GLY A 194 -27.44 -4.50 9.17
CA GLY A 194 -27.13 -4.15 10.54
C GLY A 194 -25.70 -3.60 10.72
N TYR A 195 -24.71 -4.29 10.18
CA TYR A 195 -23.31 -3.82 10.23
C TYR A 195 -23.10 -2.50 9.47
N PHE A 196 -23.75 -2.31 8.33
CA PHE A 196 -23.68 -1.04 7.61
C PHE A 196 -24.31 0.11 8.41
N GLN A 197 -25.42 -0.13 9.11
CA GLN A 197 -26.04 0.87 9.98
C GLN A 197 -25.13 1.21 11.16
N GLU A 198 -24.55 0.22 11.84
CA GLU A 198 -23.59 0.43 12.93
C GLU A 198 -22.37 1.25 12.46
N ALA A 199 -21.80 0.91 11.30
CA ALA A 199 -20.69 1.65 10.72
C ALA A 199 -21.08 3.11 10.41
N ALA A 200 -22.27 3.35 9.86
CA ALA A 200 -22.75 4.69 9.56
C ALA A 200 -23.02 5.51 10.84
N GLU A 201 -23.51 4.88 11.91
CA GLU A 201 -23.69 5.52 13.21
C GLU A 201 -22.35 5.87 13.87
N LEU A 202 -21.40 4.92 13.81
CA LEU A 202 -20.05 5.17 14.33
C LEU A 202 -19.38 6.34 13.60
N ALA A 203 -19.48 6.37 12.27
CA ALA A 203 -18.93 7.47 11.47
C ALA A 203 -19.54 8.83 11.89
N ARG A 204 -20.86 8.91 12.08
CA ARG A 204 -21.53 10.15 12.57
C ARG A 204 -21.06 10.56 13.96
N LYS A 205 -20.93 9.60 14.89
CA LYS A 205 -20.41 9.86 16.24
C LYS A 205 -18.98 10.37 16.20
N MET A 206 -18.11 9.76 15.38
CA MET A 206 -16.72 10.17 15.23
C MET A 206 -16.59 11.57 14.62
N LEU A 207 -17.38 11.89 13.59
CA LEU A 207 -17.40 13.25 13.00
C LEU A 207 -17.82 14.33 13.99
N ALA A 208 -18.71 14.01 14.93
CA ALA A 208 -19.14 14.95 15.97
C ALA A 208 -18.17 15.08 17.15
N ALA A 209 -17.39 14.02 17.44
CA ALA A 209 -16.55 13.92 18.64
C ALA A 209 -15.07 14.23 18.39
N LEU A 210 -14.57 14.00 17.17
CA LEU A 210 -13.16 14.20 16.85
C LEU A 210 -12.87 15.68 16.58
N PRO A 211 -11.73 16.20 17.08
CA PRO A 211 -11.30 17.55 16.76
C PRO A 211 -10.92 17.68 15.29
N GLY A 212 -10.94 18.90 14.77
CA GLY A 212 -10.39 19.17 13.45
C GLY A 212 -8.91 18.82 13.37
N HIS A 213 -8.43 18.46 12.17
CA HIS A 213 -7.05 18.02 11.97
C HIS A 213 -6.02 19.02 12.50
N ARG A 214 -6.22 20.32 12.23
CA ARG A 214 -5.33 21.38 12.71
C ARG A 214 -5.34 21.49 14.24
N GLU A 215 -6.51 21.45 14.83
CA GLU A 215 -6.69 21.50 16.28
C GLU A 215 -5.99 20.34 16.98
N MET A 216 -6.12 19.12 16.43
CA MET A 216 -5.41 17.95 16.92
C MET A 216 -3.89 18.13 16.85
N LEU A 217 -3.35 18.62 15.72
CA LEU A 217 -1.92 18.87 15.58
C LEU A 217 -1.40 19.91 16.59
N ASP A 218 -2.17 20.98 16.82
CA ASP A 218 -1.79 22.03 17.78
C ASP A 218 -1.85 21.49 19.21
N HIS A 219 -2.81 20.63 19.53
CA HIS A 219 -2.88 19.94 20.81
C HIS A 219 -1.65 19.04 21.03
N VAL A 220 -1.28 18.21 20.04
CA VAL A 220 -0.10 17.35 20.11
C VAL A 220 1.19 18.16 20.28
N ARG A 221 1.33 19.30 19.59
CA ARG A 221 2.49 20.19 19.74
C ARG A 221 2.58 20.79 21.14
N ALA A 222 1.44 21.16 21.72
CA ALA A 222 1.40 21.81 23.04
C ALA A 222 1.57 20.85 24.21
N ARG A 223 1.08 19.62 24.10
CA ARG A 223 0.98 18.65 25.21
C ARG A 223 1.69 17.33 24.99
N GLY A 224 2.20 17.09 23.79
CA GLY A 224 2.75 15.81 23.38
C GLY A 224 1.67 14.76 23.12
N MET A 225 2.09 13.59 22.59
CA MET A 225 1.23 12.42 22.50
C MET A 225 1.34 11.60 23.78
N GLN A 226 0.22 11.05 24.23
CA GLN A 226 0.21 10.08 25.30
C GLN A 226 0.99 8.86 24.85
N ARG A 227 1.96 8.41 25.66
CA ARG A 227 2.67 7.16 25.37
C ARG A 227 1.69 6.00 25.57
N ILE A 228 1.57 5.17 24.54
CA ILE A 228 0.80 3.93 24.56
C ILE A 228 1.59 2.88 25.33
#